data_bddb77e68002e129b59c1324b37973f8
#
_entry.id   bddb77e68002e129b59c1324b37973f8
#
_cell.length_a   1.000
_cell.length_b   1.000
_cell.length_c   1.000
_cell.angle_alpha   90.00
_cell.angle_beta   90.00
_cell.angle_gamma   90.00
#
_symmetry.space_group_name_H-M   'P 1'
#
loop_
_entity.id
_entity.type
_entity.pdbx_description
1 polymer ?
#
loop_
_entity_poly.entity_id
_entity_poly.type
_entity_poly.pdbx_seq_one_letter_code
_entity_poly.pdbx_strand_id
1 'polypeptide(L)'
;MGNSENHSQTNNNNQLNNNTNINTNKENKKDSNYKGNLTQSPIASKLMELWEDCQKKSTEYMIDFFDEETQNPKYWLIIYTGIEGTPYEKGLFKVKLVFPDDYPKSMPRAYFLTKIYHLNIKDPADGGDVCLQNTNKGGEQIYKYECDIIKYLDKIYYMFCKNNSDSPWLFKDDRVNQYKNDRKKFNEIAREWTRKYASLDSLQG
;
A
#
# COMPACT_ATOMS: atom_id res chain seq x y z
N MET A 1 -40.15 -43.01 47.98
CA MET A 1 -40.19 -44.23 47.21
C MET A 1 -39.07 -44.09 46.20
N GLY A 2 -37.91 -44.55 46.40
CA GLY A 2 -37.41 -45.95 46.51
C GLY A 2 -36.53 -46.10 45.29
N ASN A 3 -35.39 -46.20 45.54
CA ASN A 3 -34.28 -47.16 45.57
C ASN A 3 -33.46 -47.11 44.30
N SER A 4 -32.14 -46.82 44.44
CA SER A 4 -31.00 -47.69 44.81
C SER A 4 -30.62 -48.65 43.71
N GLU A 5 -29.45 -48.72 43.34
CA GLU A 5 -28.17 -49.33 43.67
C GLU A 5 -27.47 -49.73 42.38
N ASN A 6 -26.25 -49.56 42.19
CA ASN A 6 -24.96 -50.04 42.71
C ASN A 6 -24.15 -50.80 41.66
N HIS A 7 -22.85 -50.53 41.68
CA HIS A 7 -21.67 -51.39 41.36
C HIS A 7 -21.41 -51.73 39.90
N SER A 8 -20.21 -51.66 39.34
CA SER A 8 -18.89 -52.06 39.91
C SER A 8 -17.74 -51.53 39.00
N GLN A 9 -16.62 -51.40 39.62
CA GLN A 9 -15.29 -51.17 39.11
C GLN A 9 -14.81 -52.29 38.18
N THR A 10 -13.98 -51.94 37.18
CA THR A 10 -12.71 -52.68 36.94
C THR A 10 -11.71 -51.80 36.18
N ASN A 11 -10.53 -51.73 36.77
CA ASN A 11 -9.29 -51.19 36.20
C ASN A 11 -8.85 -52.03 35.02
N ASN A 12 -8.24 -51.36 34.01
CA ASN A 12 -7.01 -51.90 33.42
C ASN A 12 -6.21 -50.79 32.74
N ASN A 13 -5.02 -50.63 33.23
CA ASN A 13 -3.88 -49.93 32.63
C ASN A 13 -3.54 -50.52 31.27
N ASN A 14 -3.28 -49.67 30.28
CA ASN A 14 -2.20 -49.95 29.35
C ASN A 14 -1.64 -48.68 28.71
N GLN A 15 -0.37 -48.66 28.70
CA GLN A 15 0.63 -47.67 28.36
C GLN A 15 0.40 -46.93 27.03
N LEU A 16 0.55 -45.63 27.13
CA LEU A 16 0.78 -44.70 26.04
C LEU A 16 2.20 -44.85 25.50
N ASN A 17 2.32 -45.15 24.25
CA ASN A 17 3.53 -44.83 23.47
C ASN A 17 3.28 -43.59 22.63
N ASN A 18 3.85 -42.48 23.07
CA ASN A 18 3.97 -41.27 22.34
C ASN A 18 4.96 -41.44 21.17
N ASN A 19 4.50 -41.29 19.97
CA ASN A 19 5.33 -40.90 18.82
C ASN A 19 4.61 -39.82 18.02
N THR A 20 4.72 -38.58 18.49
CA THR A 20 4.46 -37.40 17.70
C THR A 20 5.77 -36.89 17.13
N ASN A 21 6.18 -37.47 16.02
CA ASN A 21 7.17 -36.87 15.14
C ASN A 21 6.45 -35.77 14.33
N ILE A 22 6.47 -34.56 14.84
CA ILE A 22 6.06 -33.38 14.11
C ILE A 22 7.18 -33.05 13.12
N ASN A 23 6.89 -33.28 11.87
CA ASN A 23 7.77 -33.03 10.74
C ASN A 23 7.84 -31.50 10.46
N THR A 24 8.67 -30.77 11.22
CA THR A 24 8.89 -29.32 11.10
C THR A 24 9.84 -28.92 9.95
N ASN A 25 10.22 -29.88 9.09
CA ASN A 25 11.21 -29.64 8.03
C ASN A 25 10.65 -29.45 6.61
N LYS A 26 9.34 -29.27 6.44
CA LYS A 26 8.76 -29.06 5.10
C LYS A 26 8.40 -27.61 4.75
N GLU A 27 8.29 -26.72 5.72
CA GLU A 27 7.92 -25.32 5.44
C GLU A 27 9.11 -24.44 5.02
N ASN A 28 10.31 -24.68 5.58
CA ASN A 28 11.49 -23.88 5.26
C ASN A 28 12.11 -24.10 3.86
N LYS A 29 11.69 -25.14 3.12
CA LYS A 29 12.18 -25.38 1.75
C LYS A 29 11.40 -24.66 0.66
N LYS A 30 10.15 -24.26 0.93
CA LYS A 30 9.37 -23.48 -0.06
C LYS A 30 9.79 -22.01 -0.09
N ASP A 31 10.10 -21.43 1.05
CA ASP A 31 10.43 -20.00 1.15
C ASP A 31 11.81 -19.67 0.60
N SER A 32 12.80 -20.56 0.78
CA SER A 32 14.12 -20.35 0.19
C SER A 32 14.15 -20.44 -1.33
N ASN A 33 13.28 -21.27 -1.93
CA ASN A 33 13.12 -21.36 -3.39
C ASN A 33 12.38 -20.14 -3.98
N TYR A 34 11.47 -19.50 -3.21
CA TYR A 34 10.76 -18.31 -3.64
C TYR A 34 11.69 -17.09 -3.69
N LYS A 35 12.53 -16.89 -2.68
CA LYS A 35 13.55 -15.83 -2.68
C LYS A 35 14.56 -16.00 -3.83
N GLY A 36 15.02 -17.22 -4.09
CA GLY A 36 15.98 -17.51 -5.18
C GLY A 36 15.44 -17.23 -6.58
N ASN A 37 14.14 -17.44 -6.82
CA ASN A 37 13.53 -17.19 -8.14
C ASN A 37 13.19 -15.72 -8.41
N LEU A 38 12.94 -14.92 -7.38
CA LEU A 38 12.63 -13.48 -7.53
C LEU A 38 13.87 -12.66 -7.92
N THR A 39 15.05 -13.02 -7.41
CA THR A 39 16.30 -12.31 -7.69
C THR A 39 16.93 -12.67 -9.04
N GLN A 40 16.51 -13.75 -9.68
CA GLN A 40 17.05 -14.19 -10.97
C GLN A 40 16.33 -13.58 -12.20
N SER A 41 15.24 -12.84 -12.00
CA SER A 41 14.56 -12.15 -13.08
C SER A 41 15.33 -10.89 -13.50
N PRO A 42 15.59 -10.65 -14.80
CA PRO A 42 16.27 -9.42 -15.25
C PRO A 42 15.57 -8.14 -14.82
N ILE A 43 14.24 -8.16 -14.69
CA ILE A 43 13.48 -7.03 -14.17
C ILE A 43 13.70 -6.83 -12.68
N ALA A 44 13.83 -7.90 -11.90
CA ALA A 44 14.05 -7.81 -10.46
C ALA A 44 15.37 -7.09 -10.14
N SER A 45 16.47 -7.49 -10.79
CA SER A 45 17.78 -6.84 -10.62
C SER A 45 17.71 -5.35 -10.98
N LYS A 46 17.07 -5.02 -12.10
CA LYS A 46 16.89 -3.64 -12.53
C LYS A 46 16.05 -2.82 -11.53
N LEU A 47 15.00 -3.41 -10.95
CA LEU A 47 14.17 -2.73 -9.95
C LEU A 47 14.92 -2.54 -8.62
N MET A 48 15.83 -3.44 -8.25
CA MET A 48 16.71 -3.28 -7.08
C MET A 48 17.68 -2.11 -7.25
N GLU A 49 18.36 -2.04 -8.39
CA GLU A 49 19.25 -0.90 -8.71
C GLU A 49 18.49 0.43 -8.68
N LEU A 50 17.29 0.44 -9.27
CA LEU A 50 16.42 1.61 -9.28
C LEU A 50 15.96 2.01 -7.88
N TRP A 51 15.65 1.05 -7.02
CA TRP A 51 15.28 1.28 -5.63
C TRP A 51 16.42 1.94 -4.85
N GLU A 52 17.65 1.41 -4.97
CA GLU A 52 18.85 2.00 -4.35
C GLU A 52 19.11 3.43 -4.82
N ASP A 53 18.92 3.68 -6.11
CA ASP A 53 19.09 5.03 -6.68
C ASP A 53 18.03 6.00 -6.18
N CYS A 54 16.78 5.55 -6.04
CA CYS A 54 15.69 6.36 -5.49
C CYS A 54 15.91 6.67 -4.02
N GLN A 55 16.38 5.74 -3.22
CA GLN A 55 16.75 5.94 -1.82
C GLN A 55 17.75 7.07 -1.64
N LYS A 56 18.75 7.13 -2.53
CA LYS A 56 19.82 8.16 -2.47
C LYS A 56 19.33 9.56 -2.88
N LYS A 57 18.33 9.64 -3.74
CA LYS A 57 17.88 10.88 -4.38
C LYS A 57 16.64 11.49 -3.72
N SER A 58 15.82 10.67 -3.07
CA SER A 58 14.59 11.15 -2.43
C SER A 58 14.89 11.82 -1.10
N THR A 59 14.42 13.06 -0.93
CA THR A 59 14.45 13.82 0.34
C THR A 59 13.06 14.08 0.90
N GLU A 60 12.03 13.92 0.08
CA GLU A 60 10.66 14.35 0.36
C GLU A 60 9.75 13.18 0.81
N TYR A 61 10.19 11.95 0.59
CA TYR A 61 9.44 10.73 0.92
C TYR A 61 10.39 9.57 1.19
N MET A 62 9.93 8.63 1.99
CA MET A 62 10.65 7.38 2.26
C MET A 62 10.21 6.31 1.28
N ILE A 63 11.13 5.47 0.87
CA ILE A 63 10.91 4.34 -0.04
C ILE A 63 11.39 3.07 0.67
N ASP A 64 10.54 2.04 0.71
CA ASP A 64 10.87 0.75 1.26
C ASP A 64 10.24 -0.38 0.43
N PHE A 65 10.55 -1.64 0.74
CA PHE A 65 9.82 -2.76 0.20
C PHE A 65 8.44 -2.84 0.85
N PHE A 66 7.42 -3.15 0.05
CA PHE A 66 6.06 -3.30 0.59
C PHE A 66 5.93 -4.49 1.55
N ASP A 67 6.70 -5.53 1.31
CA ASP A 67 6.76 -6.73 2.13
C ASP A 67 8.22 -6.96 2.55
N GLU A 68 8.49 -6.72 3.82
CA GLU A 68 9.83 -6.84 4.41
C GLU A 68 10.37 -8.27 4.37
N GLU A 69 9.49 -9.29 4.45
CA GLU A 69 9.90 -10.70 4.46
C GLU A 69 10.37 -11.16 3.08
N THR A 70 9.56 -10.87 2.05
CA THR A 70 9.87 -11.33 0.70
C THR A 70 10.80 -10.38 -0.04
N GLN A 71 10.82 -9.10 0.34
CA GLN A 71 11.57 -8.03 -0.34
C GLN A 71 11.38 -8.06 -1.86
N ASN A 72 10.15 -8.31 -2.28
CA ASN A 72 9.82 -8.41 -3.70
C ASN A 72 9.99 -7.04 -4.39
N PRO A 73 10.97 -6.88 -5.29
CA PRO A 73 11.30 -5.59 -5.88
C PRO A 73 10.20 -5.01 -6.78
N LYS A 74 9.15 -5.76 -7.09
CA LYS A 74 7.98 -5.25 -7.82
C LYS A 74 7.01 -4.46 -6.95
N TYR A 75 7.13 -4.54 -5.62
CA TYR A 75 6.21 -3.90 -4.70
C TYR A 75 6.97 -2.99 -3.76
N TRP A 76 6.82 -1.68 -3.93
CA TRP A 76 7.42 -0.70 -3.05
C TRP A 76 6.38 -0.09 -2.12
N LEU A 77 6.80 0.24 -0.92
CA LEU A 77 6.10 1.08 0.02
C LEU A 77 6.70 2.48 -0.04
N ILE A 78 5.88 3.47 -0.39
CA ILE A 78 6.26 4.88 -0.36
C ILE A 78 5.53 5.52 0.81
N ILE A 79 6.25 6.28 1.62
CA ILE A 79 5.66 7.05 2.72
C ILE A 79 5.88 8.53 2.43
N TYR A 80 4.81 9.21 2.06
CA TYR A 80 4.80 10.64 1.84
C TYR A 80 4.48 11.41 3.12
N THR A 81 5.22 12.47 3.39
CA THR A 81 4.84 13.46 4.40
C THR A 81 3.99 14.55 3.74
N GLY A 82 2.85 14.85 4.33
CA GLY A 82 1.95 15.89 3.82
C GLY A 82 2.63 17.26 3.86
N ILE A 83 2.49 18.02 2.77
CA ILE A 83 3.21 19.26 2.52
C ILE A 83 2.71 20.36 3.45
N GLU A 84 3.63 21.14 4.01
CA GLU A 84 3.36 22.27 4.88
C GLU A 84 2.42 23.29 4.22
N GLY A 85 1.52 23.89 5.00
CA GLY A 85 0.51 24.82 4.51
C GLY A 85 -0.67 24.18 3.77
N THR A 86 -0.65 22.87 3.53
CA THR A 86 -1.78 22.13 2.97
C THR A 86 -2.68 21.54 4.06
N PRO A 87 -3.90 21.08 3.74
CA PRO A 87 -4.73 20.32 4.67
C PRO A 87 -4.12 19.00 5.12
N TYR A 88 -3.09 18.54 4.44
CA TYR A 88 -2.42 17.25 4.63
C TYR A 88 -1.15 17.35 5.46
N GLU A 89 -0.77 18.57 5.86
CA GLU A 89 0.45 18.86 6.64
C GLU A 89 0.60 17.92 7.84
N LYS A 90 1.84 17.44 8.05
CA LYS A 90 2.23 16.48 9.10
C LYS A 90 1.55 15.10 9.04
N GLY A 91 0.72 14.85 8.02
CA GLY A 91 0.19 13.52 7.78
C GLY A 91 1.25 12.63 7.13
N LEU A 92 1.22 11.34 7.47
CA LEU A 92 2.04 10.30 6.83
C LEU A 92 1.14 9.39 6.00
N PHE A 93 1.39 9.35 4.70
CA PHE A 93 0.54 8.66 3.73
C PHE A 93 1.29 7.50 3.10
N LYS A 94 0.87 6.29 3.42
CA LYS A 94 1.40 5.05 2.84
C LYS A 94 0.80 4.84 1.45
N VAL A 95 1.66 4.58 0.49
CA VAL A 95 1.30 4.29 -0.90
C VAL A 95 2.03 3.03 -1.35
N LYS A 96 1.28 2.06 -1.86
CA LYS A 96 1.85 0.88 -2.51
C LYS A 96 2.09 1.19 -3.98
N LEU A 97 3.31 0.97 -4.44
CA LEU A 97 3.67 1.03 -5.84
C LEU A 97 3.83 -0.39 -6.41
N VAL A 98 3.20 -0.65 -7.55
CA VAL A 98 3.22 -1.96 -8.20
C VAL A 98 3.82 -1.83 -9.58
N PHE A 99 4.98 -2.44 -9.80
CA PHE A 99 5.65 -2.45 -11.09
C PHE A 99 5.10 -3.53 -12.00
N PRO A 100 4.76 -3.22 -13.26
CA PRO A 100 4.36 -4.20 -14.25
C PRO A 100 5.57 -5.00 -14.76
N ASP A 101 5.29 -6.18 -15.36
CA ASP A 101 6.34 -7.06 -15.89
C ASP A 101 7.12 -6.44 -17.05
N ASP A 102 6.48 -5.57 -17.80
CA ASP A 102 7.05 -4.90 -18.96
C ASP A 102 7.67 -3.52 -18.65
N TYR A 103 7.84 -3.16 -17.36
CA TYR A 103 8.55 -1.94 -16.98
C TYR A 103 9.93 -1.87 -17.64
N PRO A 104 10.36 -0.76 -18.24
CA PRO A 104 9.78 0.59 -18.21
C PRO A 104 8.80 0.93 -19.36
N LYS A 105 8.31 -0.04 -20.13
CA LYS A 105 7.35 0.23 -21.21
C LYS A 105 6.01 0.72 -20.65
N SER A 106 5.56 0.09 -19.55
CA SER A 106 4.38 0.50 -18.81
C SER A 106 4.78 1.13 -17.48
N MET A 107 4.01 2.14 -17.06
CA MET A 107 4.21 2.83 -15.78
C MET A 107 3.76 1.94 -14.61
N PRO A 108 4.41 2.06 -13.44
CA PRO A 108 3.89 1.44 -12.23
C PRO A 108 2.55 2.04 -11.83
N ARG A 109 1.79 1.28 -11.08
CA ARG A 109 0.52 1.72 -10.50
C ARG A 109 0.70 2.05 -9.03
N ALA A 110 0.14 3.19 -8.62
CA ALA A 110 0.18 3.64 -7.23
C ALA A 110 -1.20 3.48 -6.58
N TYR A 111 -1.20 2.95 -5.35
CA TYR A 111 -2.41 2.73 -4.56
C TYR A 111 -2.21 3.32 -3.17
N PHE A 112 -3.03 4.28 -2.78
CA PHE A 112 -3.05 4.78 -1.42
C PHE A 112 -3.57 3.72 -0.46
N LEU A 113 -2.85 3.51 0.63
CA LEU A 113 -3.24 2.63 1.73
C LEU A 113 -3.80 3.42 2.91
N THR A 114 -3.37 4.68 3.02
CA THR A 114 -3.88 5.62 4.02
C THR A 114 -5.10 6.36 3.49
N LYS A 115 -6.19 6.41 4.26
CA LYS A 115 -7.38 7.18 3.91
C LYS A 115 -7.06 8.66 3.84
N ILE A 116 -7.53 9.31 2.75
CA ILE A 116 -7.31 10.72 2.49
C ILE A 116 -8.57 11.36 1.88
N TYR A 117 -8.92 12.57 2.31
CA TYR A 117 -9.99 13.35 1.69
C TYR A 117 -9.42 14.19 0.55
N HIS A 118 -9.41 13.63 -0.68
CA HIS A 118 -8.76 14.21 -1.85
C HIS A 118 -9.60 13.98 -3.10
N LEU A 119 -9.55 14.88 -4.08
CA LEU A 119 -10.36 14.75 -5.32
C LEU A 119 -9.87 13.65 -6.27
N ASN A 120 -8.58 13.35 -6.26
CA ASN A 120 -7.93 12.51 -7.26
C ASN A 120 -7.39 11.19 -6.70
N ILE A 121 -7.75 10.85 -5.45
CA ILE A 121 -7.32 9.63 -4.77
C ILE A 121 -8.57 8.93 -4.24
N LYS A 122 -8.77 7.68 -4.61
CA LYS A 122 -9.85 6.85 -4.11
C LYS A 122 -9.61 6.41 -2.66
N ASP A 123 -10.69 6.12 -1.93
CA ASP A 123 -10.58 5.47 -0.63
C ASP A 123 -9.87 4.11 -0.79
N PRO A 124 -8.99 3.71 0.14
CA PRO A 124 -8.36 2.38 0.13
C PRO A 124 -9.38 1.23 0.02
N ALA A 125 -10.57 1.36 0.61
CA ALA A 125 -11.65 0.37 0.49
C ALA A 125 -12.17 0.21 -0.94
N ASP A 126 -12.01 1.25 -1.79
CA ASP A 126 -12.36 1.27 -3.21
C ASP A 126 -11.13 1.08 -4.12
N GLY A 127 -10.03 0.55 -3.57
CA GLY A 127 -8.80 0.23 -4.28
C GLY A 127 -7.66 1.25 -4.17
N GLY A 128 -7.91 2.44 -3.60
CA GLY A 128 -6.86 3.44 -3.36
C GLY A 128 -6.23 4.05 -4.61
N ASP A 129 -6.79 3.84 -5.79
CA ASP A 129 -6.23 4.30 -7.07
C ASP A 129 -5.95 5.80 -7.08
N VAL A 130 -4.83 6.18 -7.70
CA VAL A 130 -4.42 7.56 -7.89
C VAL A 130 -4.67 7.99 -9.33
N CYS A 131 -5.41 9.06 -9.52
CA CYS A 131 -5.60 9.67 -10.84
C CYS A 131 -4.49 10.70 -11.13
N LEU A 132 -3.40 10.23 -11.69
CA LEU A 132 -2.32 11.10 -12.19
C LEU A 132 -2.61 11.53 -13.61
N GLN A 133 -3.52 12.44 -13.85
CA GLN A 133 -3.83 12.88 -15.22
C GLN A 133 -2.57 13.13 -16.06
N ASN A 134 -2.31 12.21 -16.98
CA ASN A 134 -1.42 12.39 -18.14
C ASN A 134 -2.25 12.26 -19.42
N THR A 135 -3.38 12.94 -19.47
CA THR A 135 -4.17 12.96 -20.68
C THR A 135 -3.92 14.27 -21.41
N ASN A 136 -3.73 14.19 -22.74
CA ASN A 136 -3.85 15.34 -23.60
C ASN A 136 -5.31 15.83 -23.63
N LYS A 137 -5.59 16.96 -24.28
CA LYS A 137 -6.95 17.50 -24.44
C LYS A 137 -7.94 16.52 -25.12
N GLY A 138 -7.44 15.42 -25.71
CA GLY A 138 -8.23 14.35 -26.35
C GLY A 138 -8.45 13.11 -25.49
N GLY A 139 -8.00 13.10 -24.23
CA GLY A 139 -8.20 11.95 -23.33
C GLY A 139 -7.22 10.80 -23.54
N GLU A 140 -6.25 10.91 -24.46
CA GLU A 140 -5.22 9.90 -24.67
C GLU A 140 -4.16 9.98 -23.54
N GLN A 141 -3.82 8.84 -22.99
CA GLN A 141 -2.73 8.75 -22.00
C GLN A 141 -1.40 9.05 -22.68
N ILE A 142 -0.74 10.14 -22.25
CA ILE A 142 0.59 10.51 -22.76
C ILE A 142 1.65 9.72 -21.98
N TYR A 143 1.78 8.43 -22.25
CA TYR A 143 2.90 7.60 -21.78
C TYR A 143 4.00 7.53 -22.83
N LYS A 144 4.39 8.65 -23.38
CA LYS A 144 5.35 8.69 -24.51
C LYS A 144 6.79 9.02 -24.07
N TYR A 145 7.10 8.97 -22.79
CA TYR A 145 8.44 9.28 -22.31
C TYR A 145 8.96 8.18 -21.39
N GLU A 146 10.27 7.96 -21.47
CA GLU A 146 11.03 7.09 -20.57
C GLU A 146 10.47 7.18 -19.15
N CYS A 147 10.10 6.04 -18.59
CA CYS A 147 9.49 5.97 -17.28
C CYS A 147 10.52 6.39 -16.22
N ASP A 148 10.62 7.68 -15.97
CA ASP A 148 11.40 8.24 -14.89
C ASP A 148 10.59 8.11 -13.59
N ILE A 149 10.99 7.13 -12.78
CA ILE A 149 10.30 6.82 -11.54
C ILE A 149 10.35 7.97 -10.54
N ILE A 150 11.44 8.72 -10.50
CA ILE A 150 11.57 9.88 -9.60
C ILE A 150 10.52 10.92 -9.95
N LYS A 151 10.43 11.30 -11.23
CA LYS A 151 9.39 12.25 -11.68
C LYS A 151 7.98 11.73 -11.43
N TYR A 152 7.77 10.42 -11.52
CA TYR A 152 6.48 9.82 -11.21
C TYR A 152 6.13 9.95 -9.73
N LEU A 153 7.08 9.64 -8.84
CA LEU A 153 6.90 9.77 -7.39
C LEU A 153 6.72 11.24 -6.98
N ASP A 154 7.52 12.15 -7.54
CA ASP A 154 7.37 13.60 -7.32
C ASP A 154 5.99 14.10 -7.76
N LYS A 155 5.47 13.59 -8.87
CA LYS A 155 4.14 13.95 -9.34
C LYS A 155 3.04 13.52 -8.37
N ILE A 156 3.17 12.34 -7.75
CA ILE A 156 2.27 11.90 -6.68
C ILE A 156 2.39 12.84 -5.48
N TYR A 157 3.62 13.18 -5.09
CA TYR A 157 3.88 14.10 -3.97
C TYR A 157 3.22 15.46 -4.18
N TYR A 158 3.43 16.07 -5.34
CA TYR A 158 2.85 17.38 -5.64
C TYR A 158 1.32 17.39 -5.78
N MET A 159 0.68 16.23 -5.91
CA MET A 159 -0.79 16.16 -5.84
C MET A 159 -1.34 16.62 -4.51
N PHE A 160 -0.60 16.45 -3.39
CA PHE A 160 -1.01 16.98 -2.09
C PHE A 160 -1.17 18.50 -2.10
N CYS A 161 -0.42 19.20 -2.96
CA CYS A 161 -0.53 20.66 -3.08
C CYS A 161 -1.72 21.10 -3.93
N LYS A 162 -2.13 20.27 -4.89
CA LYS A 162 -3.05 20.72 -5.95
C LYS A 162 -4.03 19.63 -6.36
N ASN A 163 -5.20 19.66 -5.77
CA ASN A 163 -6.33 18.89 -6.25
C ASN A 163 -6.73 19.34 -7.67
N ASN A 164 -6.94 18.40 -8.58
CA ASN A 164 -7.43 18.69 -9.93
C ASN A 164 -8.94 18.49 -10.01
N SER A 165 -9.68 19.60 -10.01
CA SER A 165 -11.14 19.58 -10.09
C SER A 165 -11.68 19.33 -11.51
N ASP A 166 -10.82 19.25 -12.52
CA ASP A 166 -11.19 19.03 -13.92
C ASP A 166 -10.83 17.62 -14.40
N SER A 167 -10.43 16.75 -13.46
CA SER A 167 -10.16 15.34 -13.72
C SER A 167 -11.42 14.61 -14.16
N PRO A 168 -11.37 13.78 -15.23
CA PRO A 168 -12.50 12.92 -15.59
C PRO A 168 -12.79 11.82 -14.56
N TRP A 169 -11.87 11.59 -13.63
CA TRP A 169 -11.96 10.59 -12.55
C TRP A 169 -12.43 11.18 -11.23
N LEU A 170 -13.18 12.27 -11.29
CA LEU A 170 -13.75 12.88 -10.10
C LEU A 170 -14.79 11.96 -9.48
N PHE A 171 -14.76 11.90 -8.16
CA PHE A 171 -15.81 11.23 -7.39
C PHE A 171 -17.15 11.92 -7.66
N LYS A 172 -18.20 11.13 -7.79
CA LYS A 172 -19.58 11.62 -7.88
C LYS A 172 -20.15 12.01 -6.50
N ASP A 173 -19.28 12.33 -5.55
CA ASP A 173 -19.68 12.80 -4.24
C ASP A 173 -19.56 14.34 -4.11
N ASP A 174 -19.89 14.85 -2.94
CA ASP A 174 -19.92 16.29 -2.68
C ASP A 174 -18.54 16.96 -2.61
N ARG A 175 -17.42 16.19 -2.68
CA ARG A 175 -16.06 16.72 -2.57
C ARG A 175 -15.72 17.76 -3.64
N VAL A 176 -16.16 17.52 -4.88
CA VAL A 176 -15.92 18.44 -5.98
C VAL A 176 -16.65 19.77 -5.77
N ASN A 177 -17.90 19.68 -5.34
CA ASN A 177 -18.71 20.85 -5.04
C ASN A 177 -18.13 21.65 -3.87
N GLN A 178 -17.76 20.98 -2.79
CA GLN A 178 -17.07 21.61 -1.65
C GLN A 178 -15.75 22.24 -2.08
N TYR A 179 -14.94 21.55 -2.87
CA TYR A 179 -13.67 22.08 -3.35
C TYR A 179 -13.83 23.35 -4.19
N LYS A 180 -14.86 23.42 -5.02
CA LYS A 180 -15.14 24.57 -5.90
C LYS A 180 -15.84 25.71 -5.18
N ASN A 181 -16.81 25.41 -4.33
CA ASN A 181 -17.75 26.37 -3.79
C ASN A 181 -17.59 26.65 -2.28
N ASP A 182 -17.00 25.71 -1.52
CA ASP A 182 -16.74 25.83 -0.08
C ASP A 182 -15.38 25.25 0.29
N ARG A 183 -14.33 25.89 -0.20
CA ARG A 183 -12.93 25.49 0.03
C ARG A 183 -12.58 25.37 1.51
N LYS A 184 -13.20 26.21 2.35
CA LYS A 184 -12.96 26.19 3.81
C LYS A 184 -13.42 24.85 4.38
N LYS A 185 -14.65 24.46 4.09
CA LYS A 185 -15.22 23.18 4.53
C LYS A 185 -14.45 21.98 4.00
N PHE A 186 -14.08 22.02 2.71
CA PHE A 186 -13.22 20.96 2.13
C PHE A 186 -11.92 20.80 2.90
N ASN A 187 -11.23 21.92 3.17
CA ASN A 187 -9.96 21.92 3.90
C ASN A 187 -10.12 21.47 5.37
N GLU A 188 -11.22 21.80 6.02
CA GLU A 188 -11.54 21.36 7.38
C GLU A 188 -11.69 19.83 7.43
N ILE A 189 -12.47 19.25 6.53
CA ILE A 189 -12.67 17.80 6.43
C ILE A 189 -11.34 17.10 6.10
N ALA A 190 -10.58 17.63 5.15
CA ALA A 190 -9.29 17.06 4.78
C ALA A 190 -8.29 17.07 5.96
N ARG A 191 -8.24 18.13 6.76
CA ARG A 191 -7.43 18.19 7.99
C ARG A 191 -7.90 17.19 9.04
N GLU A 192 -9.23 17.05 9.20
CA GLU A 192 -9.80 16.07 10.13
C GLU A 192 -9.40 14.65 9.74
N TRP A 193 -9.53 14.30 8.47
CA TRP A 193 -9.11 12.99 7.96
C TRP A 193 -7.60 12.77 8.11
N THR A 194 -6.79 13.78 7.84
CA THR A 194 -5.34 13.71 8.04
C THR A 194 -5.00 13.39 9.49
N ARG A 195 -5.58 14.09 10.45
CA ARG A 195 -5.37 13.80 11.89
C ARG A 195 -5.85 12.40 12.29
N LYS A 196 -6.95 11.95 11.71
CA LYS A 196 -7.57 10.67 12.08
C LYS A 196 -6.87 9.46 11.46
N TYR A 197 -6.43 9.55 10.22
CA TYR A 197 -5.99 8.40 9.44
C TYR A 197 -4.52 8.44 9.02
N ALA A 198 -3.87 9.59 9.12
CA ALA A 198 -2.49 9.79 8.69
C ALA A 198 -1.58 10.29 9.83
N SER A 199 -2.00 10.19 11.09
CA SER A 199 -1.14 10.48 12.24
C SER A 199 -0.12 9.35 12.44
N LEU A 200 0.97 9.67 13.16
CA LEU A 200 2.00 8.67 13.48
C LEU A 200 1.39 7.47 14.22
N ASP A 201 0.47 7.72 15.15
CA ASP A 201 -0.21 6.67 15.92
C ASP A 201 -1.06 5.75 15.05
N SER A 202 -1.68 6.28 13.98
CA SER A 202 -2.50 5.50 13.05
C SER A 202 -1.70 4.58 12.12
N LEU A 203 -0.37 4.72 12.08
CA LEU A 203 0.51 3.88 11.27
C LEU A 203 0.96 2.60 12.01
N GLN A 204 0.77 2.54 13.33
CA GLN A 204 1.23 1.44 14.19
C GLN A 204 0.15 0.37 14.43
N GLY A 205 -1.05 0.56 13.94
CA GLY A 205 -2.19 -0.36 14.02
C GLY A 205 -2.53 -0.96 12.67
#